data_a3ea64d7d64d13ac42faf13da50d8ca3
#
_entry.id   a3ea64d7d64d13ac42faf13da50d8ca3
#
_cell.length_a   1.000
_cell.length_b   1.000
_cell.length_c   1.000
_cell.angle_alpha   90.00
_cell.angle_beta   90.00
_cell.angle_gamma   90.00
#
_symmetry.space_group_name_H-M   'P 1'
#
loop_
_entity.id
_entity.type
_entity.pdbx_description
1 polymer ?
#
loop_
_entity_poly.entity_id
_entity_poly.type
_entity_poly.pdbx_seq_one_letter_code
_entity_poly.pdbx_strand_id
1 'polypeptide(L)'
;SKQVTVITNAVIADFYADLCTKVQISTASGIMRKLRTVVSYAVNNGKLKTDPFFDIKIKNETKEVEFLTEDELNRIRAKKFSIDRLEKVKDLFLFQCFTGLSYSDLASLKPEDYQKNHLGQIYIHKKRVKTGVPFTAILLDDAVQIAEKYNYQLPVLTNQRYNSYLKEIKDICEITKPLHTHIGRHTAATYLLNKGLSLEIVAKILGHTNTKQTQHYARLIDDTIFKAVATL
;
A
#
# COMPACT_ATOMS: atom_id res chain seq x y z
N SER A 1 0.83 9.36 -41.16
CA SER A 1 1.59 9.04 -39.92
C SER A 1 2.49 10.21 -39.59
N LYS A 2 2.25 10.88 -38.44
CA LYS A 2 3.17 11.92 -37.95
C LYS A 2 4.48 11.24 -37.56
N GLN A 3 5.57 11.68 -38.18
CA GLN A 3 6.89 11.12 -37.88
C GLN A 3 7.30 11.45 -36.43
N VAL A 4 7.89 10.50 -35.73
CA VAL A 4 8.41 10.63 -34.35
C VAL A 4 9.47 11.75 -34.24
N THR A 5 10.04 12.18 -35.34
CA THR A 5 11.04 13.28 -35.45
C THR A 5 10.52 14.67 -35.05
N VAL A 6 9.21 14.85 -34.82
CA VAL A 6 8.59 16.12 -34.41
C VAL A 6 8.62 16.32 -32.89
N ILE A 7 9.03 15.31 -32.12
CA ILE A 7 9.08 15.40 -30.65
C ILE A 7 10.37 16.15 -30.25
N THR A 8 10.22 17.43 -29.95
CA THR A 8 11.30 18.29 -29.48
C THR A 8 11.22 18.49 -27.96
N ASN A 9 12.28 19.03 -27.36
CA ASN A 9 12.29 19.40 -25.94
C ASN A 9 11.16 20.39 -25.59
N ALA A 10 10.92 21.40 -26.44
CA ALA A 10 9.84 22.37 -26.26
C ALA A 10 8.46 21.68 -26.22
N VAL A 11 8.19 20.77 -27.16
CA VAL A 11 6.93 20.00 -27.20
C VAL A 11 6.72 19.20 -25.93
N ILE A 12 7.77 18.58 -25.38
CA ILE A 12 7.69 17.82 -24.13
C ILE A 12 7.46 18.75 -22.93
N ALA A 13 8.12 19.90 -22.90
CA ALA A 13 7.94 20.90 -21.83
C ALA A 13 6.52 21.46 -21.81
N ASP A 14 6.00 21.87 -22.98
CA ASP A 14 4.64 22.38 -23.14
C ASP A 14 3.59 21.33 -22.77
N PHE A 15 3.80 20.09 -23.20
CA PHE A 15 2.92 18.98 -22.83
C PHE A 15 2.90 18.74 -21.33
N TYR A 16 4.06 18.82 -20.66
CA TYR A 16 4.12 18.67 -19.19
C TYR A 16 3.42 19.82 -18.47
N ALA A 17 3.62 21.05 -18.94
CA ALA A 17 2.95 22.23 -18.38
C ALA A 17 1.42 22.09 -18.54
N ASP A 18 0.93 21.72 -19.72
CA ASP A 18 -0.50 21.50 -19.98
C ASP A 18 -1.07 20.36 -19.11
N LEU A 19 -0.37 19.25 -18.95
CA LEU A 19 -0.78 18.18 -18.04
C LEU A 19 -0.92 18.66 -16.59
N CYS A 20 -0.01 19.49 -16.12
CA CYS A 20 -0.05 20.04 -14.75
C CYS A 20 -1.25 20.96 -14.49
N THR A 21 -1.87 21.51 -15.53
CA THR A 21 -3.12 22.29 -15.39
C THR A 21 -4.38 21.41 -15.38
N LYS A 22 -4.32 20.22 -15.98
CA LYS A 22 -5.48 19.33 -16.18
C LYS A 22 -5.60 18.23 -15.16
N VAL A 23 -4.49 17.78 -14.57
CA VAL A 23 -4.46 16.66 -13.62
C VAL A 23 -3.54 16.98 -12.44
N GLN A 24 -3.66 16.20 -11.35
CA GLN A 24 -2.73 16.33 -10.22
C GLN A 24 -1.28 16.12 -10.66
N ILE A 25 -0.34 16.88 -10.08
CA ILE A 25 1.10 16.85 -10.41
C ILE A 25 1.67 15.42 -10.35
N SER A 26 1.27 14.62 -9.37
CA SER A 26 1.67 13.22 -9.25
C SER A 26 1.24 12.37 -10.46
N THR A 27 0.03 12.62 -11.00
CA THR A 27 -0.50 11.95 -12.20
C THR A 27 0.25 12.42 -13.45
N ALA A 28 0.42 13.75 -13.62
CA ALA A 28 1.21 14.32 -14.70
C ALA A 28 2.64 13.74 -14.73
N SER A 29 3.29 13.72 -13.58
CA SER A 29 4.64 13.16 -13.42
C SER A 29 4.70 11.66 -13.75
N GLY A 30 3.65 10.90 -13.41
CA GLY A 30 3.52 9.48 -13.76
C GLY A 30 3.41 9.28 -15.28
N ILE A 31 2.62 10.09 -15.97
CA ILE A 31 2.48 10.09 -17.44
C ILE A 31 3.82 10.43 -18.09
N MET A 32 4.48 11.49 -17.61
CA MET A 32 5.77 11.94 -18.14
C MET A 32 6.87 10.88 -18.00
N ARG A 33 6.92 10.15 -16.87
CA ARG A 33 7.89 9.05 -16.70
C ARG A 33 7.66 7.91 -17.68
N LYS A 34 6.39 7.54 -17.94
CA LYS A 34 6.05 6.52 -18.94
C LYS A 34 6.45 6.98 -20.36
N LEU A 35 6.13 8.23 -20.69
CA LEU A 35 6.53 8.84 -21.96
C LEU A 35 8.05 8.84 -22.11
N ARG A 36 8.80 9.24 -21.05
CA ARG A 36 10.26 9.21 -21.06
C ARG A 36 10.82 7.81 -21.36
N THR A 37 10.21 6.76 -20.79
CA THR A 37 10.62 5.37 -21.07
C THR A 37 10.50 5.04 -22.56
N VAL A 38 9.38 5.42 -23.20
CA VAL A 38 9.14 5.19 -24.62
C VAL A 38 10.11 5.99 -25.49
N VAL A 39 10.31 7.26 -25.13
CA VAL A 39 11.24 8.15 -25.85
C VAL A 39 12.68 7.67 -25.73
N SER A 40 13.11 7.27 -24.52
CA SER A 40 14.45 6.69 -24.31
C SER A 40 14.66 5.42 -25.15
N TYR A 41 13.62 4.58 -25.29
CA TYR A 41 13.69 3.43 -26.19
C TYR A 41 13.89 3.87 -27.65
N ALA A 42 13.17 4.91 -28.11
CA ALA A 42 13.30 5.43 -29.47
C ALA A 42 14.71 6.03 -29.73
N VAL A 43 15.29 6.73 -28.76
CA VAL A 43 16.67 7.25 -28.85
C VAL A 43 17.68 6.11 -28.93
N ASN A 44 17.57 5.13 -28.02
CA ASN A 44 18.48 3.98 -27.96
C ASN A 44 18.44 3.10 -29.23
N ASN A 45 17.33 3.12 -29.95
CA ASN A 45 17.17 2.39 -31.21
C ASN A 45 17.39 3.29 -32.45
N GLY A 46 17.97 4.47 -32.29
CA GLY A 46 18.31 5.37 -33.38
C GLY A 46 17.11 5.98 -34.14
N LYS A 47 15.89 5.91 -33.56
CA LYS A 47 14.68 6.51 -34.13
C LYS A 47 14.60 8.02 -33.86
N LEU A 48 15.27 8.48 -32.81
CA LEU A 48 15.48 9.88 -32.47
C LEU A 48 16.98 10.13 -32.34
N LYS A 49 17.45 11.25 -32.88
CA LYS A 49 18.87 11.62 -32.86
C LYS A 49 19.30 12.21 -31.50
N THR A 50 18.37 12.84 -30.79
CA THR A 50 18.61 13.51 -29.50
C THR A 50 17.50 13.16 -28.51
N ASP A 51 17.82 13.18 -27.22
CA ASP A 51 16.81 12.96 -26.18
C ASP A 51 16.01 14.26 -25.94
N PRO A 52 14.72 14.31 -26.33
CA PRO A 52 13.87 15.48 -26.11
C PRO A 52 13.53 15.72 -24.62
N PHE A 53 13.86 14.78 -23.71
CA PHE A 53 13.75 14.96 -22.27
C PHE A 53 15.00 15.59 -21.64
N PHE A 54 15.98 15.96 -22.46
CA PHE A 54 17.17 16.64 -21.95
C PHE A 54 16.75 17.86 -21.12
N ASP A 55 17.27 17.94 -19.89
CA ASP A 55 17.01 18.99 -18.89
C ASP A 55 15.53 19.15 -18.41
N ILE A 56 14.63 18.26 -18.77
CA ILE A 56 13.25 18.28 -18.26
C ILE A 56 13.21 17.63 -16.86
N LYS A 57 12.97 18.48 -15.84
CA LYS A 57 12.80 18.03 -14.45
C LYS A 57 11.36 17.66 -14.17
N ILE A 58 11.10 16.35 -14.07
CA ILE A 58 9.78 15.84 -13.67
C ILE A 58 9.67 15.95 -12.14
N LYS A 59 8.67 16.69 -11.65
CA LYS A 59 8.46 16.89 -10.21
C LYS A 59 8.17 15.54 -9.52
N ASN A 60 8.79 15.35 -8.37
CA ASN A 60 8.49 14.22 -7.48
C ASN A 60 7.73 14.78 -6.28
N GLU A 61 6.41 14.60 -6.27
CA GLU A 61 5.64 14.79 -5.04
C GLU A 61 5.66 13.48 -4.25
N THR A 62 6.31 13.48 -3.11
CA THR A 62 6.13 12.44 -2.09
C THR A 62 4.86 12.78 -1.33
N LYS A 63 3.78 12.05 -1.59
CA LYS A 63 2.61 12.12 -0.73
C LYS A 63 2.97 11.54 0.63
N GLU A 64 2.56 12.22 1.69
CA GLU A 64 2.62 11.64 3.02
C GLU A 64 1.83 10.32 3.05
N VAL A 65 2.41 9.34 3.70
CA VAL A 65 1.77 8.02 3.81
C VAL A 65 0.74 8.10 4.92
N GLU A 66 -0.53 8.02 4.56
CA GLU A 66 -1.62 7.96 5.52
C GLU A 66 -1.74 6.55 6.11
N PHE A 67 -1.99 6.48 7.41
CA PHE A 67 -2.23 5.26 8.18
C PHE A 67 -3.21 5.57 9.32
N LEU A 68 -3.84 4.55 9.87
CA LEU A 68 -4.72 4.70 11.03
C LEU A 68 -3.92 4.78 12.31
N THR A 69 -4.30 5.71 13.18
CA THR A 69 -3.85 5.73 14.57
C THR A 69 -4.43 4.53 15.34
N GLU A 70 -3.88 4.22 16.51
CA GLU A 70 -4.40 3.14 17.34
C GLU A 70 -5.86 3.40 17.76
N ASP A 71 -6.23 4.65 18.04
CA ASP A 71 -7.60 5.05 18.37
C ASP A 71 -8.56 4.86 17.18
N GLU A 72 -8.14 5.26 15.97
CA GLU A 72 -8.93 5.05 14.75
C GLU A 72 -9.14 3.56 14.47
N LEU A 73 -8.09 2.75 14.62
CA LEU A 73 -8.15 1.30 14.46
C LEU A 73 -9.09 0.67 15.50
N ASN A 74 -9.00 1.09 16.76
CA ASN A 74 -9.85 0.62 17.84
C ASN A 74 -11.32 1.02 17.64
N ARG A 75 -11.60 2.22 17.10
CA ARG A 75 -12.97 2.61 16.74
C ARG A 75 -13.59 1.67 15.72
N ILE A 76 -12.84 1.32 14.67
CA ILE A 76 -13.29 0.35 13.66
C ILE A 76 -13.47 -1.04 14.30
N ARG A 77 -12.53 -1.48 15.14
CA ARG A 77 -12.55 -2.78 15.82
C ARG A 77 -13.75 -2.93 16.75
N ALA A 78 -14.05 -1.92 17.54
CA ALA A 78 -15.16 -1.93 18.49
C ALA A 78 -16.54 -1.83 17.84
N LYS A 79 -16.61 -1.31 16.60
CA LYS A 79 -17.89 -1.12 15.90
C LYS A 79 -18.48 -2.45 15.48
N LYS A 80 -19.73 -2.69 15.88
CA LYS A 80 -20.54 -3.83 15.40
C LYS A 80 -21.49 -3.33 14.32
N PHE A 81 -21.51 -4.02 13.19
CA PHE A 81 -22.41 -3.71 12.08
C PHE A 81 -23.52 -4.76 12.02
N SER A 82 -24.78 -4.31 12.01
CA SER A 82 -25.94 -5.18 11.76
C SER A 82 -26.04 -5.65 10.30
N ILE A 83 -25.37 -4.93 9.38
CA ILE A 83 -25.32 -5.22 7.96
C ILE A 83 -24.14 -6.18 7.69
N ASP A 84 -24.45 -7.43 7.36
CA ASP A 84 -23.46 -8.52 7.17
C ASP A 84 -22.31 -8.14 6.22
N ARG A 85 -22.59 -7.46 5.10
CA ARG A 85 -21.54 -7.02 4.15
C ARG A 85 -20.53 -6.07 4.78
N LEU A 86 -20.97 -5.17 5.68
CA LEU A 86 -20.07 -4.23 6.35
C LEU A 86 -19.28 -4.90 7.46
N GLU A 87 -19.89 -5.84 8.18
CA GLU A 87 -19.18 -6.65 9.18
C GLU A 87 -18.06 -7.48 8.55
N LYS A 88 -18.34 -8.16 7.43
CA LYS A 88 -17.34 -8.89 6.64
C LYS A 88 -16.21 -8.00 6.12
N VAL A 89 -16.54 -6.81 5.63
CA VAL A 89 -15.54 -5.85 5.12
C VAL A 89 -14.70 -5.29 6.26
N LYS A 90 -15.28 -5.01 7.42
CA LYS A 90 -14.54 -4.62 8.63
C LYS A 90 -13.51 -5.69 9.01
N ASP A 91 -13.94 -6.94 9.08
CA ASP A 91 -13.06 -8.04 9.45
C ASP A 91 -11.91 -8.21 8.45
N LEU A 92 -12.19 -8.17 7.14
CA LEU A 92 -11.16 -8.19 6.10
C LEU A 92 -10.16 -7.05 6.26
N PHE A 93 -10.65 -5.84 6.56
CA PHE A 93 -9.80 -4.67 6.72
C PHE A 93 -8.93 -4.76 7.98
N LEU A 94 -9.50 -5.19 9.09
CA LEU A 94 -8.73 -5.45 10.32
C LEU A 94 -7.68 -6.53 10.09
N PHE A 95 -8.04 -7.61 9.38
CA PHE A 95 -7.08 -8.64 9.01
C PHE A 95 -5.90 -8.06 8.21
N GLN A 96 -6.17 -7.16 7.25
CA GLN A 96 -5.10 -6.46 6.52
C GLN A 96 -4.26 -5.54 7.44
N CYS A 97 -4.89 -4.85 8.39
CA CYS A 97 -4.19 -3.99 9.35
C CYS A 97 -3.26 -4.77 10.28
N PHE A 98 -3.56 -6.04 10.57
CA PHE A 98 -2.73 -6.87 11.44
C PHE A 98 -1.72 -7.76 10.69
N THR A 99 -1.94 -8.03 9.40
CA THR A 99 -1.05 -8.88 8.59
C THR A 99 -0.20 -8.13 7.57
N GLY A 100 -0.61 -6.92 7.19
CA GLY A 100 0.03 -6.13 6.15
C GLY A 100 -0.13 -6.68 4.73
N LEU A 101 -1.03 -7.62 4.51
CA LEU A 101 -1.28 -8.19 3.19
C LEU A 101 -1.81 -7.12 2.21
N SER A 102 -1.34 -7.16 0.96
CA SER A 102 -1.99 -6.40 -0.10
C SER A 102 -3.33 -7.04 -0.45
N TYR A 103 -4.22 -6.28 -1.11
CA TYR A 103 -5.48 -6.84 -1.57
C TYR A 103 -5.29 -8.10 -2.44
N SER A 104 -4.32 -8.09 -3.35
CA SER A 104 -4.07 -9.24 -4.23
C SER A 104 -3.59 -10.48 -3.47
N ASP A 105 -2.76 -10.29 -2.44
CA ASP A 105 -2.29 -11.39 -1.60
C ASP A 105 -3.42 -11.90 -0.72
N LEU A 106 -4.23 -11.01 -0.13
CA LEU A 106 -5.42 -11.36 0.64
C LEU A 106 -6.43 -12.15 -0.20
N ALA A 107 -6.70 -11.69 -1.42
CA ALA A 107 -7.65 -12.35 -2.33
C ALA A 107 -7.19 -13.72 -2.84
N SER A 108 -5.90 -13.99 -2.75
CA SER A 108 -5.29 -15.25 -3.17
C SER A 108 -5.07 -16.23 -2.01
N LEU A 109 -5.45 -15.85 -0.77
CA LEU A 109 -5.28 -16.72 0.40
C LEU A 109 -6.22 -17.92 0.34
N LYS A 110 -5.66 -19.06 0.73
CA LYS A 110 -6.35 -20.32 0.86
C LYS A 110 -6.05 -20.94 2.23
N PRO A 111 -6.87 -21.87 2.72
CA PRO A 111 -6.64 -22.54 4.01
C PRO A 111 -5.25 -23.19 4.13
N GLU A 112 -4.71 -23.75 3.04
CA GLU A 112 -3.38 -24.37 2.99
C GLU A 112 -2.21 -23.39 3.13
N ASP A 113 -2.43 -22.08 2.96
CA ASP A 113 -1.40 -21.06 3.15
C ASP A 113 -1.12 -20.77 4.64
N TYR A 114 -2.02 -21.19 5.55
CA TYR A 114 -1.87 -21.00 6.99
C TYR A 114 -1.09 -22.18 7.58
N GLN A 115 -0.01 -21.87 8.29
CA GLN A 115 0.91 -22.83 8.87
C GLN A 115 1.07 -22.55 10.36
N LYS A 116 1.51 -23.54 11.14
CA LYS A 116 1.91 -23.39 12.54
C LYS A 116 3.41 -23.62 12.69
N ASN A 117 4.09 -22.76 13.44
CA ASN A 117 5.48 -22.99 13.81
C ASN A 117 5.58 -23.89 15.08
N HIS A 118 6.80 -24.20 15.50
CA HIS A 118 7.08 -25.00 16.68
C HIS A 118 6.61 -24.37 18.01
N LEU A 119 6.31 -23.07 18.01
CA LEU A 119 5.75 -22.33 19.14
C LEU A 119 4.22 -22.29 19.12
N GLY A 120 3.58 -22.94 18.13
CA GLY A 120 2.13 -22.93 17.96
C GLY A 120 1.57 -21.67 17.31
N GLN A 121 2.41 -20.72 16.93
CA GLN A 121 1.97 -19.48 16.29
C GLN A 121 1.55 -19.75 14.85
N ILE A 122 0.42 -19.17 14.45
CA ILE A 122 -0.08 -19.25 13.07
C ILE A 122 0.60 -18.18 12.24
N TYR A 123 1.07 -18.56 11.06
CA TYR A 123 1.67 -17.66 10.10
C TYR A 123 1.29 -18.01 8.66
N ILE A 124 1.41 -17.04 7.77
CA ILE A 124 1.25 -17.18 6.32
C ILE A 124 2.63 -17.06 5.71
N HIS A 125 3.06 -18.08 4.94
CA HIS A 125 4.27 -18.03 4.15
C HIS A 125 3.93 -18.21 2.67
N LYS A 126 4.15 -17.17 1.87
CA LYS A 126 3.70 -17.12 0.47
C LYS A 126 4.58 -16.18 -0.35
N LYS A 127 4.49 -16.32 -1.67
CA LYS A 127 5.07 -15.33 -2.60
C LYS A 127 4.04 -14.25 -2.90
N ARG A 128 4.48 -12.98 -2.96
CA ARG A 128 3.65 -11.86 -3.41
C ARG A 128 3.10 -12.11 -4.80
N VAL A 129 1.80 -11.98 -4.98
CA VAL A 129 1.13 -12.15 -6.29
C VAL A 129 1.70 -11.19 -7.33
N LYS A 130 2.00 -9.94 -6.94
CA LYS A 130 2.47 -8.90 -7.86
C LYS A 130 3.95 -8.98 -8.22
N THR A 131 4.80 -9.43 -7.30
CA THR A 131 6.27 -9.29 -7.43
C THR A 131 7.03 -10.62 -7.32
N GLY A 132 6.37 -11.71 -6.91
CA GLY A 132 7.00 -13.00 -6.65
C GLY A 132 7.90 -13.05 -5.40
N VAL A 133 8.07 -11.95 -4.69
CA VAL A 133 8.92 -11.89 -3.50
C VAL A 133 8.29 -12.69 -2.35
N PRO A 134 9.04 -13.59 -1.70
CA PRO A 134 8.52 -14.32 -0.54
C PRO A 134 8.29 -13.37 0.63
N PHE A 135 7.26 -13.64 1.42
CA PHE A 135 6.97 -12.96 2.67
C PHE A 135 6.48 -13.94 3.72
N THR A 136 6.60 -13.55 4.97
CA THR A 136 6.07 -14.30 6.11
C THR A 136 5.32 -13.33 7.01
N ALA A 137 4.01 -13.51 7.14
CA ALA A 137 3.16 -12.73 8.04
C ALA A 137 2.75 -13.63 9.22
N ILE A 138 3.22 -13.31 10.42
CA ILE A 138 2.75 -13.96 11.66
C ILE A 138 1.40 -13.34 12.00
N LEU A 139 0.42 -14.17 12.28
CA LEU A 139 -0.89 -13.70 12.69
C LEU A 139 -0.87 -13.35 14.17
N LEU A 140 -1.19 -12.10 14.47
CA LEU A 140 -1.49 -11.65 15.82
C LEU A 140 -2.88 -12.18 16.23
N ASP A 141 -3.18 -12.22 17.52
CA ASP A 141 -4.42 -12.80 18.06
C ASP A 141 -5.69 -12.32 17.36
N ASP A 142 -5.76 -11.02 17.05
CA ASP A 142 -6.89 -10.45 16.29
C ASP A 142 -7.03 -11.05 14.88
N ALA A 143 -5.92 -11.24 14.19
CA ALA A 143 -5.92 -11.84 12.87
C ALA A 143 -6.26 -13.34 12.93
N VAL A 144 -5.81 -14.03 13.99
CA VAL A 144 -6.17 -15.44 14.23
C VAL A 144 -7.68 -15.56 14.42
N GLN A 145 -8.28 -14.77 15.32
CA GLN A 145 -9.73 -14.78 15.59
C GLN A 145 -10.54 -14.53 14.31
N ILE A 146 -10.10 -13.59 13.46
CA ILE A 146 -10.76 -13.33 12.18
C ILE A 146 -10.62 -14.54 11.25
N ALA A 147 -9.42 -15.12 11.12
CA ALA A 147 -9.22 -16.29 10.27
C ALA A 147 -10.08 -17.47 10.73
N GLU A 148 -10.14 -17.75 12.02
CA GLU A 148 -10.96 -18.81 12.63
C GLU A 148 -12.45 -18.57 12.42
N LYS A 149 -12.94 -17.34 12.60
CA LYS A 149 -14.34 -16.94 12.34
C LYS A 149 -14.81 -17.33 10.94
N TYR A 150 -13.92 -17.34 9.97
CA TYR A 150 -14.21 -17.70 8.58
C TYR A 150 -13.63 -19.06 8.16
N ASN A 151 -13.27 -19.91 9.10
CA ASN A 151 -12.64 -21.21 8.84
C ASN A 151 -11.47 -21.11 7.85
N TYR A 152 -10.64 -20.06 8.01
CA TYR A 152 -9.50 -19.75 7.14
C TYR A 152 -9.86 -19.47 5.66
N GLN A 153 -11.14 -19.24 5.38
CA GLN A 153 -11.64 -18.81 4.06
C GLN A 153 -12.25 -17.43 4.16
N LEU A 154 -11.41 -16.40 4.05
CA LEU A 154 -11.85 -15.03 4.22
C LEU A 154 -12.90 -14.62 3.16
N PRO A 155 -13.93 -13.84 3.53
CA PRO A 155 -15.03 -13.44 2.64
C PRO A 155 -14.60 -12.31 1.68
N VAL A 156 -13.66 -12.60 0.77
CA VAL A 156 -13.06 -11.61 -0.12
C VAL A 156 -14.05 -11.14 -1.18
N LEU A 157 -14.12 -9.83 -1.37
CA LEU A 157 -14.88 -9.12 -2.39
C LEU A 157 -13.96 -8.62 -3.50
N THR A 158 -14.52 -8.19 -4.63
CA THR A 158 -13.74 -7.46 -5.65
C THR A 158 -13.16 -6.19 -5.05
N ASN A 159 -11.96 -5.77 -5.48
CA ASN A 159 -11.27 -4.59 -4.92
C ASN A 159 -12.14 -3.32 -4.99
N GLN A 160 -12.93 -3.17 -6.06
CA GLN A 160 -13.83 -2.04 -6.23
C GLN A 160 -14.93 -2.03 -5.15
N ARG A 161 -15.62 -3.16 -4.93
CA ARG A 161 -16.67 -3.29 -3.89
C ARG A 161 -16.07 -3.13 -2.50
N TYR A 162 -14.92 -3.74 -2.26
CA TYR A 162 -14.23 -3.63 -0.98
C TYR A 162 -13.95 -2.15 -0.65
N ASN A 163 -13.31 -1.40 -1.56
CA ASN A 163 -13.03 0.02 -1.35
C ASN A 163 -14.32 0.88 -1.25
N SER A 164 -15.40 0.50 -1.94
CA SER A 164 -16.69 1.19 -1.81
C SER A 164 -17.26 1.05 -0.38
N TYR A 165 -17.24 -0.17 0.16
CA TYR A 165 -17.76 -0.42 1.53
C TYR A 165 -16.84 0.13 2.62
N LEU A 166 -15.52 0.22 2.37
CA LEU A 166 -14.61 0.90 3.28
C LEU A 166 -14.94 2.39 3.43
N LYS A 167 -15.48 3.05 2.40
CA LYS A 167 -15.95 4.44 2.51
C LYS A 167 -17.16 4.54 3.45
N GLU A 168 -18.11 3.59 3.38
CA GLU A 168 -19.24 3.55 4.31
C GLU A 168 -18.75 3.33 5.76
N ILE A 169 -17.83 2.39 5.97
CA ILE A 169 -17.22 2.15 7.29
C ILE A 169 -16.50 3.39 7.82
N LYS A 170 -15.76 4.09 6.96
CA LYS A 170 -15.11 5.35 7.27
C LYS A 170 -16.09 6.35 7.88
N ASP A 171 -17.21 6.58 7.18
CA ASP A 171 -18.20 7.58 7.58
C ASP A 171 -18.91 7.17 8.90
N ILE A 172 -19.26 5.88 9.05
CA ILE A 172 -19.89 5.35 10.26
C ILE A 172 -18.95 5.37 11.48
N CYS A 173 -17.65 5.16 11.26
CA CYS A 173 -16.63 5.17 12.32
C CYS A 173 -15.99 6.55 12.52
N GLU A 174 -16.47 7.59 11.83
CA GLU A 174 -15.97 8.96 11.94
C GLU A 174 -14.47 9.07 11.71
N ILE A 175 -13.97 8.36 10.69
CA ILE A 175 -12.58 8.41 10.27
C ILE A 175 -12.42 9.51 9.22
N THR A 176 -11.56 10.49 9.46
CA THR A 176 -11.34 11.61 8.53
C THR A 176 -10.49 11.23 7.33
N LYS A 177 -9.56 10.29 7.53
CA LYS A 177 -8.64 9.80 6.48
C LYS A 177 -9.36 8.98 5.41
N PRO A 178 -8.89 8.97 4.15
CA PRO A 178 -9.46 8.14 3.09
C PRO A 178 -9.24 6.67 3.39
N LEU A 179 -10.30 5.92 3.68
CA LEU A 179 -10.21 4.49 3.98
C LEU A 179 -10.23 3.67 2.70
N HIS A 180 -9.14 2.94 2.44
CA HIS A 180 -8.98 2.04 1.30
C HIS A 180 -8.02 0.90 1.63
N THR A 181 -7.97 -0.14 0.79
CA THR A 181 -7.18 -1.35 1.06
C THR A 181 -5.69 -1.09 1.33
N HIS A 182 -5.11 -0.05 0.73
CA HIS A 182 -3.69 0.28 0.92
C HIS A 182 -3.40 0.85 2.31
N ILE A 183 -4.35 1.59 2.90
CA ILE A 183 -4.22 2.13 4.26
C ILE A 183 -4.09 1.00 5.28
N GLY A 184 -4.81 -0.13 5.12
CA GLY A 184 -4.64 -1.29 5.99
C GLY A 184 -3.20 -1.78 6.06
N ARG A 185 -2.53 -1.85 4.91
CA ARG A 185 -1.11 -2.24 4.84
C ARG A 185 -0.18 -1.18 5.43
N HIS A 186 -0.46 0.10 5.25
CA HIS A 186 0.29 1.19 5.87
C HIS A 186 0.13 1.16 7.39
N THR A 187 -1.10 0.94 7.87
CA THR A 187 -1.41 0.77 9.29
C THR A 187 -0.66 -0.43 9.89
N ALA A 188 -0.60 -1.56 9.19
CA ALA A 188 0.19 -2.71 9.64
C ALA A 188 1.68 -2.36 9.81
N ALA A 189 2.26 -1.64 8.86
CA ALA A 189 3.66 -1.23 8.94
C ALA A 189 3.94 -0.37 10.18
N THR A 190 3.15 0.67 10.39
CA THR A 190 3.30 1.58 11.54
C THR A 190 2.96 0.89 12.86
N TYR A 191 1.93 0.05 12.88
CA TYR A 191 1.56 -0.74 14.07
C TYR A 191 2.70 -1.66 14.52
N LEU A 192 3.31 -2.40 13.60
CA LEU A 192 4.42 -3.31 13.92
C LEU A 192 5.67 -2.56 14.38
N LEU A 193 5.99 -1.44 13.74
CA LEU A 193 7.10 -0.58 14.16
C LEU A 193 6.85 0.00 15.56
N ASN A 194 5.63 0.46 15.86
CA ASN A 194 5.26 0.96 17.18
C ASN A 194 5.29 -0.12 18.29
N LYS A 195 5.17 -1.41 17.89
CA LYS A 195 5.37 -2.55 18.80
C LYS A 195 6.86 -2.93 18.97
N GLY A 196 7.79 -2.15 18.40
CA GLY A 196 9.24 -2.29 18.60
C GLY A 196 9.92 -3.25 17.59
N LEU A 197 9.23 -3.69 16.53
CA LEU A 197 9.89 -4.49 15.49
C LEU A 197 10.82 -3.60 14.67
N SER A 198 12.00 -4.14 14.30
CA SER A 198 12.93 -3.40 13.45
C SER A 198 12.38 -3.21 12.02
N LEU A 199 12.90 -2.19 11.36
CA LEU A 199 12.51 -1.84 9.99
C LEU A 199 12.73 -3.00 9.00
N GLU A 200 13.81 -3.77 9.20
CA GLU A 200 14.18 -4.93 8.40
C GLU A 200 13.17 -6.08 8.59
N ILE A 201 12.73 -6.31 9.83
CA ILE A 201 11.72 -7.33 10.13
C ILE A 201 10.38 -6.94 9.49
N VAL A 202 9.96 -5.69 9.66
CA VAL A 202 8.71 -5.19 9.05
C VAL A 202 8.80 -5.25 7.52
N ALA A 203 9.94 -4.90 6.92
CA ALA A 203 10.14 -5.05 5.47
C ALA A 203 9.95 -6.50 4.99
N LYS A 204 10.48 -7.48 5.73
CA LYS A 204 10.31 -8.92 5.44
C LYS A 204 8.85 -9.36 5.58
N ILE A 205 8.16 -8.96 6.65
CA ILE A 205 6.73 -9.24 6.86
C ILE A 205 5.91 -8.69 5.70
N LEU A 206 6.18 -7.46 5.31
CA LEU A 206 5.50 -6.82 4.20
C LEU A 206 5.95 -7.36 2.83
N GLY A 207 7.02 -8.12 2.71
CA GLY A 207 7.59 -8.61 1.45
C GLY A 207 8.02 -7.44 0.55
N HIS A 208 8.70 -6.44 1.12
CA HIS A 208 9.31 -5.36 0.37
C HIS A 208 10.63 -5.82 -0.25
N THR A 209 10.85 -5.50 -1.52
CA THR A 209 12.11 -5.78 -2.22
C THR A 209 13.25 -4.88 -1.76
N ASN A 210 12.90 -3.72 -1.19
CA ASN A 210 13.86 -2.71 -0.74
C ASN A 210 13.35 -2.06 0.55
N THR A 211 14.21 -1.96 1.54
CA THR A 211 13.93 -1.29 2.83
C THR A 211 13.55 0.19 2.67
N LYS A 212 13.96 0.84 1.57
CA LYS A 212 13.53 2.22 1.25
C LYS A 212 12.01 2.37 1.23
N GLN A 213 11.28 1.32 0.83
CA GLN A 213 9.80 1.32 0.86
C GLN A 213 9.26 1.36 2.30
N THR A 214 9.99 0.77 3.25
CA THR A 214 9.64 0.75 4.66
C THR A 214 10.16 2.00 5.39
N GLN A 215 11.21 2.66 4.90
CA GLN A 215 11.76 3.90 5.48
C GLN A 215 10.75 5.06 5.51
N HIS A 216 9.76 5.06 4.61
CA HIS A 216 8.68 6.05 4.67
C HIS A 216 7.89 5.98 5.98
N TYR A 217 7.83 4.80 6.61
CA TYR A 217 7.16 4.63 7.90
C TYR A 217 8.08 4.97 9.10
N ALA A 218 9.39 4.92 8.92
CA ALA A 218 10.35 5.22 9.99
C ALA A 218 10.26 6.67 10.49
N ARG A 219 9.91 7.61 9.60
CA ARG A 219 9.69 9.02 9.97
C ARG A 219 8.47 9.23 10.87
N LEU A 220 7.57 8.25 10.93
CA LEU A 220 6.34 8.28 11.72
C LEU A 220 6.54 7.71 13.14
N ILE A 221 7.79 7.29 13.45
CA ILE A 221 8.17 6.71 14.75
C ILE A 221 8.50 7.81 15.79
N ASP A 222 8.45 9.08 15.41
CA ASP A 222 8.73 10.18 16.35
C ASP A 222 7.87 10.10 17.61
N ASP A 223 6.59 9.69 17.50
CA ASP A 223 5.72 9.39 18.63
C ASP A 223 6.24 8.24 19.50
N THR A 224 6.93 7.27 18.93
CA THR A 224 7.50 6.13 19.65
C THR A 224 8.74 6.56 20.43
N ILE A 225 9.52 7.49 19.89
CA ILE A 225 10.68 8.08 20.59
C ILE A 225 10.19 8.84 21.81
N PHE A 226 9.16 9.68 21.68
CA PHE A 226 8.58 10.38 22.81
C PHE A 226 8.02 9.44 23.87
N LYS A 227 7.35 8.36 23.47
CA LYS A 227 6.85 7.33 24.40
C LYS A 227 7.99 6.57 25.09
N ALA A 228 9.04 6.19 24.35
CA ALA A 228 10.19 5.50 24.90
C ALA A 228 10.98 6.35 25.89
N VAL A 229 11.12 7.65 25.64
CA VAL A 229 11.78 8.59 26.56
C VAL A 229 10.91 8.89 27.78
N ALA A 230 9.58 8.90 27.64
CA ALA A 230 8.66 9.13 28.74
C ALA A 230 8.57 7.94 29.73
N THR A 231 9.13 6.79 29.38
CA THR A 231 9.21 5.58 30.24
C THR A 231 10.59 5.39 30.90
N LEU A 232 11.54 6.31 30.67
CA LEU A 232 12.82 6.40 31.39
C LEU A 232 12.71 7.26 32.63
#